data_848b9b80ba98abad90bcd6f7dade27ea
#
_entry.id   848b9b80ba98abad90bcd6f7dade27ea
#
_cell.length_a   1.000
_cell.length_b   1.000
_cell.length_c   1.000
_cell.angle_alpha   90.00
_cell.angle_beta   90.00
_cell.angle_gamma   90.00
#
_symmetry.space_group_name_H-M   'P 1'
#
loop_
_entity.id
_entity.type
_entity.pdbx_description
1 polymer ?
#
loop_
_entity_poly.entity_id
_entity_poly.type
_entity_poly.pdbx_seq_one_letter_code
_entity_poly.pdbx_strand_id
1 'polypeptide(L)'
;RDRLRSRGLGDVYKRQGLKAEIFKAGSASQIVPKSSKYDVRVQNIAVNGEIWTGNGTETKMTFPEKKDIVVANPAKVTGTDKCPAENICSAVMRISYGKFDYFAGADLQYNNRSNFAWKDAELPCAKAAGMVEVMKADHHGSAATNQAAALKLLNPQAIIVNSWVDCHPRTSIISEMESALPKVDIFITNFWQGDRPSGVDDKVTPKEAASVKGYDGNIVVRVVDGGNKYYIVTTSDSDGKMTVKKVSGPYTSR
;
A
#
# COMPACT_ATOMS: atom_id res chain seq x y z
N ARG A 1 -0.72 -17.46 22.83
CA ARG A 1 -1.51 -18.43 22.03
C ARG A 1 -1.29 -18.23 20.52
N ASP A 2 -1.16 -16.98 20.04
CA ASP A 2 -1.01 -16.69 18.59
C ASP A 2 0.37 -17.07 18.05
N ARG A 3 1.44 -16.97 18.86
CA ARG A 3 2.78 -17.46 18.49
C ARG A 3 2.83 -18.97 18.19
N LEU A 4 1.98 -19.76 18.85
CA LEU A 4 1.89 -21.20 18.59
C LEU A 4 1.13 -21.52 17.31
N ARG A 5 0.13 -20.70 16.93
CA ARG A 5 -0.62 -20.85 15.68
C ARG A 5 0.23 -20.50 14.46
N SER A 6 1.00 -19.41 14.51
CA SER A 6 1.89 -19.05 13.40
C SER A 6 3.01 -20.08 13.18
N ARG A 7 3.56 -20.69 14.25
CA ARG A 7 4.50 -21.80 14.12
C ARG A 7 3.84 -23.04 13.52
N GLY A 8 2.59 -23.34 13.88
CA GLY A 8 1.82 -24.45 13.33
C GLY A 8 1.60 -24.31 11.82
N LEU A 9 1.30 -23.11 11.31
CA LEU A 9 1.15 -22.87 9.87
C LEU A 9 2.48 -23.08 9.12
N GLY A 10 3.59 -22.57 9.63
CA GLY A 10 4.92 -22.79 9.05
C GLY A 10 5.28 -24.27 8.96
N ASP A 11 4.92 -25.07 9.97
CA ASP A 11 5.13 -26.51 9.96
C ASP A 11 4.21 -27.24 8.96
N VAL A 12 2.97 -26.78 8.77
CA VAL A 12 2.05 -27.31 7.76
C VAL A 12 2.60 -27.09 6.36
N TYR A 13 3.06 -25.89 6.04
CA TYR A 13 3.65 -25.58 4.73
C TYR A 13 4.92 -26.41 4.47
N LYS A 14 5.79 -26.57 5.45
CA LYS A 14 6.98 -27.43 5.33
C LYS A 14 6.63 -28.90 5.08
N ARG A 15 5.61 -29.43 5.77
CA ARG A 15 5.11 -30.80 5.57
C ARG A 15 4.49 -31.02 4.20
N GLN A 16 3.96 -29.95 3.59
CA GLN A 16 3.40 -29.99 2.23
C GLN A 16 4.47 -29.84 1.15
N GLY A 17 5.76 -29.76 1.50
CA GLY A 17 6.86 -29.63 0.55
C GLY A 17 6.98 -28.25 -0.08
N LEU A 18 6.27 -27.25 0.45
CA LEU A 18 6.36 -25.87 -0.04
C LEU A 18 7.72 -25.27 0.39
N LYS A 19 8.46 -24.76 -0.57
CA LYS A 19 9.67 -23.97 -0.32
C LYS A 19 9.28 -22.53 -0.08
N ALA A 20 9.43 -22.06 1.15
CA ALA A 20 9.30 -20.64 1.44
C ALA A 20 10.59 -19.92 0.99
N GLU A 21 10.43 -18.86 0.23
CA GLU A 21 11.52 -17.97 -0.16
C GLU A 21 11.37 -16.63 0.54
N ILE A 22 12.51 -16.02 0.90
CA ILE A 22 12.55 -14.66 1.43
C ILE A 22 12.26 -13.71 0.27
N PHE A 23 11.36 -12.74 0.48
CA PHE A 23 11.10 -11.70 -0.49
C PHE A 23 12.38 -10.87 -0.74
N LYS A 24 12.75 -10.69 -2.01
CA LYS A 24 14.01 -10.04 -2.42
C LYS A 24 13.69 -8.71 -3.09
N ALA A 25 14.08 -7.60 -2.50
CA ALA A 25 14.04 -6.30 -3.16
C ALA A 25 14.86 -6.34 -4.47
N GLY A 26 14.45 -5.54 -5.46
CA GLY A 26 15.12 -5.47 -6.76
C GLY A 26 14.81 -6.63 -7.71
N SER A 27 14.19 -7.72 -7.25
CA SER A 27 13.89 -8.87 -8.10
C SER A 27 12.68 -8.62 -9.01
N ALA A 28 12.82 -8.89 -10.30
CA ALA A 28 11.74 -8.95 -11.29
C ALA A 28 11.40 -10.40 -11.71
N SER A 29 12.04 -11.39 -11.10
CA SER A 29 11.90 -12.81 -11.49
C SER A 29 11.43 -13.71 -10.35
N GLN A 30 11.26 -13.18 -9.14
CA GLN A 30 10.84 -13.98 -7.99
C GLN A 30 9.35 -14.32 -8.02
N ILE A 31 8.53 -13.39 -8.49
CA ILE A 31 7.08 -13.59 -8.61
C ILE A 31 6.75 -13.63 -10.10
N VAL A 32 6.47 -14.83 -10.59
CA VAL A 32 6.19 -15.05 -12.01
C VAL A 32 4.76 -15.58 -12.16
N PRO A 33 3.92 -14.95 -12.99
CA PRO A 33 2.59 -15.47 -13.30
C PRO A 33 2.65 -16.87 -13.91
N LYS A 34 1.75 -17.75 -13.51
CA LYS A 34 1.68 -19.12 -14.06
C LYS A 34 1.30 -19.18 -15.53
N SER A 35 0.60 -18.16 -16.04
CA SER A 35 0.14 -18.09 -17.41
C SER A 35 0.98 -17.15 -18.23
N SER A 36 1.51 -17.61 -19.37
CA SER A 36 2.21 -16.78 -20.35
C SER A 36 1.24 -16.06 -21.31
N LYS A 37 -0.06 -16.24 -21.16
CA LYS A 37 -1.08 -15.60 -22.02
C LYS A 37 -1.01 -14.05 -21.91
N TYR A 38 -0.68 -13.56 -20.73
CA TYR A 38 -0.58 -12.13 -20.45
C TYR A 38 0.82 -11.81 -19.95
N ASP A 39 1.45 -10.77 -20.51
CA ASP A 39 2.77 -10.28 -20.07
C ASP A 39 2.64 -9.45 -18.79
N VAL A 40 2.27 -10.13 -17.70
CA VAL A 40 2.22 -9.52 -16.37
C VAL A 40 3.59 -9.66 -15.73
N ARG A 41 4.12 -8.55 -15.23
CA ARG A 41 5.42 -8.47 -14.56
C ARG A 41 5.25 -7.97 -13.14
N VAL A 42 6.04 -8.51 -12.24
CA VAL A 42 6.10 -8.06 -10.84
C VAL A 42 7.52 -7.64 -10.52
N GLN A 43 7.70 -6.37 -10.21
CA GLN A 43 8.95 -5.82 -9.70
C GLN A 43 8.86 -5.67 -8.19
N ASN A 44 9.71 -6.37 -7.47
CA ASN A 44 9.87 -6.19 -6.03
C ASN A 44 10.60 -4.87 -5.77
N ILE A 45 9.94 -3.91 -5.14
CA ILE A 45 10.49 -2.57 -4.89
C ILE A 45 11.30 -2.53 -3.61
N ALA A 46 10.73 -3.02 -2.51
CA ALA A 46 11.39 -2.91 -1.20
C ALA A 46 10.97 -4.00 -0.22
N VAL A 47 11.83 -4.28 0.74
CA VAL A 47 11.54 -5.04 1.96
C VAL A 47 12.60 -4.75 3.02
N ASN A 48 12.20 -4.64 4.29
CA ASN A 48 13.12 -4.47 5.44
C ASN A 48 14.13 -3.31 5.26
N GLY A 49 13.73 -2.21 4.63
CA GLY A 49 14.58 -1.05 4.37
C GLY A 49 15.55 -1.20 3.19
N GLU A 50 15.60 -2.38 2.57
CA GLU A 50 16.31 -2.58 1.32
C GLU A 50 15.40 -2.16 0.17
N ILE A 51 15.81 -1.18 -0.64
CA ILE A 51 14.99 -0.55 -1.69
C ILE A 51 15.70 -0.68 -3.03
N TRP A 52 14.97 -1.08 -4.07
CA TRP A 52 15.44 -1.12 -5.45
C TRP A 52 15.86 0.27 -5.93
N THR A 53 16.98 0.36 -6.65
CA THR A 53 17.52 1.63 -7.16
C THR A 53 16.87 2.11 -8.44
N GLY A 54 16.04 1.27 -9.09
CA GLY A 54 15.51 1.52 -10.43
C GLY A 54 16.38 0.92 -11.54
N ASN A 55 17.49 0.28 -11.21
CA ASN A 55 18.43 -0.28 -12.17
C ASN A 55 18.69 -1.77 -11.91
N GLY A 56 18.41 -2.61 -12.91
CA GLY A 56 18.62 -4.05 -12.83
C GLY A 56 18.04 -4.67 -11.56
N THR A 57 18.87 -5.33 -10.78
CA THR A 57 18.51 -5.88 -9.45
C THR A 57 19.17 -5.13 -8.29
N GLU A 58 19.78 -3.99 -8.57
CA GLU A 58 20.51 -3.23 -7.57
C GLU A 58 19.59 -2.68 -6.48
N THR A 59 20.04 -2.76 -5.23
CA THR A 59 19.31 -2.28 -4.07
C THR A 59 20.18 -1.39 -3.20
N LYS A 60 19.53 -0.57 -2.39
CA LYS A 60 20.17 0.28 -1.38
C LYS A 60 19.48 0.09 -0.04
N MET A 61 20.26 -0.18 1.01
CA MET A 61 19.79 -0.18 2.38
C MET A 61 19.57 1.26 2.84
N THR A 62 18.38 1.55 3.34
CA THR A 62 18.00 2.89 3.87
C THR A 62 18.08 2.94 5.39
N PHE A 63 18.00 1.78 6.07
CA PHE A 63 18.13 1.74 7.50
C PHE A 63 19.61 1.90 7.92
N PRO A 64 19.90 2.74 8.91
CA PRO A 64 21.24 2.85 9.46
C PRO A 64 21.63 1.57 10.19
N GLU A 65 22.93 1.33 10.35
CA GLU A 65 23.37 0.29 11.25
C GLU A 65 22.93 0.63 12.69
N LYS A 66 22.59 -0.39 13.46
CA LYS A 66 22.06 -0.21 14.82
C LYS A 66 22.96 0.66 15.71
N LYS A 67 24.28 0.60 15.51
CA LYS A 67 25.29 1.43 16.21
C LYS A 67 25.19 2.92 15.88
N ASP A 68 24.66 3.26 14.69
CA ASP A 68 24.59 4.64 14.18
C ASP A 68 23.25 5.30 14.52
N ILE A 69 22.34 4.60 15.18
CA ILE A 69 21.07 5.15 15.63
C ILE A 69 21.33 5.99 16.89
N VAL A 70 21.50 7.29 16.68
CA VAL A 70 21.66 8.26 17.76
C VAL A 70 20.31 8.56 18.40
N VAL A 71 20.19 8.28 19.68
CA VAL A 71 18.99 8.59 20.46
C VAL A 71 19.22 9.89 21.22
N ALA A 72 18.54 10.95 20.85
CA ALA A 72 18.70 12.27 21.44
C ALA A 72 18.39 12.34 22.95
N ASN A 73 17.54 11.45 23.45
CA ASN A 73 17.24 11.32 24.88
C ASN A 73 16.98 9.86 25.25
N PRO A 74 18.00 9.14 25.78
CA PRO A 74 17.86 7.74 26.15
C PRO A 74 16.76 7.42 27.17
N ALA A 75 16.40 8.38 28.02
CA ALA A 75 15.36 8.21 29.05
C ALA A 75 13.94 8.26 28.49
N LYS A 76 13.76 8.77 27.26
CA LYS A 76 12.48 8.86 26.55
C LYS A 76 12.35 7.87 25.39
N VAL A 77 13.30 6.96 25.25
CA VAL A 77 13.32 6.01 24.12
C VAL A 77 12.36 4.87 24.40
N THR A 78 11.33 4.81 23.61
CA THR A 78 10.48 3.61 23.52
C THR A 78 11.20 2.53 22.69
N GLY A 79 10.85 1.26 22.85
CA GLY A 79 11.47 0.16 22.08
C GLY A 79 11.40 0.36 20.57
N THR A 80 10.43 1.13 20.07
CA THR A 80 10.21 1.48 18.65
C THR A 80 11.20 2.52 18.10
N ASP A 81 11.86 3.29 18.95
CA ASP A 81 12.83 4.31 18.51
C ASP A 81 14.21 3.72 18.17
N LYS A 82 14.48 2.50 18.67
CA LYS A 82 15.74 1.78 18.46
C LYS A 82 15.71 0.78 17.32
N CYS A 83 14.54 0.45 16.83
CA CYS A 83 14.35 -0.53 15.75
C CYS A 83 13.42 0.04 14.70
N PRO A 84 13.54 -0.36 13.44
CA PRO A 84 12.51 -0.09 12.44
C PRO A 84 11.15 -0.58 12.93
N ALA A 85 10.12 0.25 12.77
CA ALA A 85 8.75 -0.20 12.97
C ALA A 85 8.41 -1.26 11.91
N GLU A 86 7.57 -2.23 12.24
CA GLU A 86 7.22 -3.32 11.33
C GLU A 86 6.67 -2.79 9.99
N ASN A 87 5.88 -1.73 10.01
CA ASN A 87 5.28 -1.15 8.82
C ASN A 87 6.29 -0.60 7.80
N ILE A 88 7.40 0.01 8.26
CA ILE A 88 8.45 0.46 7.33
C ILE A 88 9.31 -0.69 6.79
N CYS A 89 9.09 -1.90 7.28
CA CYS A 89 9.70 -3.13 6.76
C CYS A 89 8.83 -3.82 5.70
N SER A 90 7.76 -3.19 5.24
CA SER A 90 6.78 -3.72 4.30
C SER A 90 7.41 -4.28 3.02
N ALA A 91 6.82 -5.36 2.51
CA ALA A 91 7.13 -5.89 1.18
C ALA A 91 6.35 -5.08 0.13
N VAL A 92 7.08 -4.32 -0.67
CA VAL A 92 6.54 -3.38 -1.66
C VAL A 92 6.77 -3.89 -3.06
N MET A 93 5.75 -3.81 -3.91
CA MET A 93 5.88 -4.27 -5.29
C MET A 93 5.12 -3.36 -6.27
N ARG A 94 5.59 -3.37 -7.53
CA ARG A 94 4.90 -2.85 -8.69
C ARG A 94 4.48 -4.01 -9.58
N ILE A 95 3.23 -4.02 -10.00
CA ILE A 95 2.66 -5.01 -10.91
C ILE A 95 2.34 -4.29 -12.22
N SER A 96 2.91 -4.76 -13.33
CA SER A 96 2.79 -4.14 -14.65
C SER A 96 2.10 -5.08 -15.63
N TYR A 97 1.21 -4.53 -16.47
CA TYR A 97 0.63 -5.23 -17.61
C TYR A 97 0.42 -4.26 -18.77
N GLY A 98 1.24 -4.38 -19.80
CA GLY A 98 1.30 -3.40 -20.88
C GLY A 98 1.66 -2.02 -20.35
N LYS A 99 0.75 -1.04 -20.54
CA LYS A 99 0.89 0.32 -19.97
C LYS A 99 0.32 0.49 -18.57
N PHE A 100 -0.40 -0.51 -18.08
CA PHE A 100 -1.02 -0.44 -16.75
C PHE A 100 -0.02 -0.83 -15.67
N ASP A 101 0.06 -0.01 -14.63
CA ASP A 101 0.89 -0.24 -13.46
C ASP A 101 0.08 -0.09 -12.16
N TYR A 102 0.33 -1.00 -11.24
CA TYR A 102 -0.26 -1.01 -9.91
C TYR A 102 0.83 -0.99 -8.84
N PHE A 103 0.71 -0.09 -7.87
CA PHE A 103 1.59 -0.01 -6.70
C PHE A 103 0.95 -0.65 -5.48
N ALA A 104 1.64 -1.60 -4.88
CA ALA A 104 1.26 -2.26 -3.64
C ALA A 104 2.30 -1.95 -2.55
N GLY A 105 2.05 -0.91 -1.77
CA GLY A 105 2.95 -0.41 -0.72
C GLY A 105 2.79 -1.11 0.63
N ALA A 106 1.84 -2.06 0.75
CA ALA A 106 1.48 -2.71 2.01
C ALA A 106 1.15 -1.69 3.11
N ASP A 107 1.85 -1.71 4.24
CA ASP A 107 1.62 -0.80 5.35
C ASP A 107 2.75 0.22 5.51
N LEU A 108 3.35 0.64 4.38
CA LEU A 108 4.34 1.71 4.37
C LEU A 108 3.84 2.93 5.14
N GLN A 109 4.77 3.61 5.76
CA GLN A 109 4.51 4.87 6.43
C GLN A 109 5.75 5.76 6.40
N TYR A 110 5.53 7.05 6.65
CA TYR A 110 6.59 8.00 6.93
C TYR A 110 6.47 8.48 8.37
N ASN A 111 7.57 8.82 9.00
CA ASN A 111 7.54 9.34 10.35
C ASN A 111 7.77 10.85 10.34
N ASN A 112 6.66 11.60 10.42
CA ASN A 112 6.71 13.06 10.51
C ASN A 112 7.03 13.58 11.93
N ARG A 113 7.12 12.69 12.92
CA ARG A 113 7.33 13.05 14.34
C ARG A 113 8.76 12.85 14.82
N SER A 114 9.65 12.28 13.99
CA SER A 114 11.04 12.04 14.34
C SER A 114 11.99 12.70 13.36
N ASN A 115 13.13 13.18 13.89
CA ASN A 115 14.22 13.73 13.08
C ASN A 115 15.00 12.65 12.30
N PHE A 116 14.47 11.43 12.21
CA PHE A 116 15.13 10.30 11.56
C PHE A 116 14.59 10.13 10.13
N ALA A 117 15.24 10.70 9.17
CA ALA A 117 14.87 10.64 7.75
C ALA A 117 14.74 9.18 7.22
N TRP A 118 15.49 8.25 7.79
CA TRP A 118 15.44 6.82 7.42
C TRP A 118 14.12 6.13 7.77
N LYS A 119 13.30 6.74 8.64
CA LYS A 119 11.97 6.23 8.96
C LYS A 119 10.91 6.59 7.91
N ASP A 120 11.24 7.41 6.94
CA ASP A 120 10.40 7.62 5.76
C ASP A 120 10.67 6.50 4.75
N ALA A 121 9.79 5.52 4.70
CA ALA A 121 9.86 4.44 3.73
C ALA A 121 9.01 4.71 2.48
N GLU A 122 8.02 5.63 2.54
CA GLU A 122 7.14 5.91 1.39
C GLU A 122 7.87 6.62 0.26
N LEU A 123 8.55 7.73 0.56
CA LEU A 123 9.17 8.56 -0.47
C LEU A 123 10.25 7.81 -1.28
N PRO A 124 11.17 7.04 -0.67
CA PRO A 124 12.13 6.24 -1.42
C PRO A 124 11.46 5.15 -2.27
N CYS A 125 10.43 4.47 -1.76
CA CYS A 125 9.71 3.45 -2.52
C CYS A 125 8.94 4.06 -3.70
N ALA A 126 8.29 5.22 -3.50
CA ALA A 126 7.61 5.94 -4.58
C ALA A 126 8.58 6.38 -5.69
N LYS A 127 9.78 6.86 -5.32
CA LYS A 127 10.85 7.19 -6.28
C LYS A 127 11.28 5.97 -7.11
N ALA A 128 11.45 4.83 -6.46
CA ALA A 128 11.85 3.59 -7.14
C ALA A 128 10.75 3.05 -8.05
N ALA A 129 9.49 3.12 -7.60
CA ALA A 129 8.34 2.63 -8.36
C ALA A 129 8.02 3.51 -9.58
N GLY A 130 8.15 4.84 -9.48
CA GLY A 130 7.72 5.78 -10.52
C GLY A 130 6.19 5.84 -10.65
N MET A 131 5.71 6.49 -11.73
CA MET A 131 4.27 6.66 -11.97
C MET A 131 3.54 5.33 -12.12
N VAL A 132 2.28 5.30 -11.63
CA VAL A 132 1.38 4.13 -11.72
C VAL A 132 -0.05 4.58 -12.02
N GLU A 133 -0.88 3.69 -12.55
CA GLU A 133 -2.29 3.96 -12.81
C GLU A 133 -3.13 3.86 -11.54
N VAL A 134 -2.84 2.86 -10.73
CA VAL A 134 -3.59 2.58 -9.50
C VAL A 134 -2.62 2.28 -8.37
N MET A 135 -2.93 2.74 -7.16
CA MET A 135 -2.21 2.32 -5.97
C MET A 135 -3.16 1.80 -4.88
N LYS A 136 -2.69 0.85 -4.10
CA LYS A 136 -3.24 0.60 -2.77
C LYS A 136 -2.74 1.71 -1.84
N ALA A 137 -3.66 2.35 -1.11
CA ALA A 137 -3.26 3.30 -0.06
C ALA A 137 -2.38 2.61 0.98
N ASP A 138 -1.28 3.25 1.34
CA ASP A 138 -0.38 2.72 2.34
C ASP A 138 -1.06 2.70 3.72
N HIS A 139 -0.84 1.63 4.46
CA HIS A 139 -1.35 1.41 5.83
C HIS A 139 -2.82 1.82 6.00
N HIS A 140 -3.67 1.42 5.05
CA HIS A 140 -5.13 1.64 5.12
C HIS A 140 -5.57 3.12 5.22
N GLY A 141 -4.71 4.07 4.86
CA GLY A 141 -4.95 5.50 5.08
C GLY A 141 -4.85 5.91 6.57
N SER A 142 -4.01 5.24 7.36
CA SER A 142 -3.70 5.59 8.74
C SER A 142 -2.89 6.89 8.85
N ALA A 143 -2.68 7.38 10.06
CA ALA A 143 -1.83 8.55 10.28
C ALA A 143 -0.38 8.32 9.83
N ALA A 144 0.28 9.38 9.35
CA ALA A 144 1.66 9.35 8.85
C ALA A 144 1.86 8.37 7.67
N THR A 145 0.90 8.37 6.76
CA THR A 145 0.93 7.59 5.52
C THR A 145 0.42 8.41 4.34
N ASN A 146 0.74 7.97 3.14
CA ASN A 146 0.27 8.58 1.88
C ASN A 146 0.66 10.05 1.75
N GLN A 147 1.91 10.38 2.09
CA GLN A 147 2.41 11.76 2.05
C GLN A 147 2.35 12.35 0.64
N ALA A 148 2.01 13.64 0.56
CA ALA A 148 1.83 14.35 -0.71
C ALA A 148 3.04 14.24 -1.66
N ALA A 149 4.27 14.18 -1.14
CA ALA A 149 5.49 14.03 -1.95
C ALA A 149 5.56 12.67 -2.65
N ALA A 150 5.21 11.58 -1.96
CA ALA A 150 5.17 10.24 -2.52
C ALA A 150 3.99 10.10 -3.51
N LEU A 151 2.81 10.61 -3.15
CA LEU A 151 1.63 10.62 -4.02
C LEU A 151 1.89 11.33 -5.36
N LYS A 152 2.57 12.47 -5.34
CA LYS A 152 2.93 13.21 -6.57
C LYS A 152 3.92 12.47 -7.47
N LEU A 153 4.80 11.64 -6.91
CA LEU A 153 5.72 10.79 -7.67
C LEU A 153 4.99 9.59 -8.31
N LEU A 154 4.17 8.91 -7.52
CA LEU A 154 3.34 7.80 -8.00
C LEU A 154 2.25 8.29 -8.96
N ASN A 155 1.71 9.46 -8.74
CA ASN A 155 0.69 10.14 -9.54
C ASN A 155 -0.44 9.20 -10.03
N PRO A 156 -1.08 8.40 -9.16
CA PRO A 156 -2.11 7.46 -9.56
C PRO A 156 -3.36 8.18 -10.04
N GLN A 157 -4.09 7.57 -10.99
CA GLN A 157 -5.43 8.01 -11.38
C GLN A 157 -6.49 7.55 -10.38
N ALA A 158 -6.22 6.43 -9.68
CA ALA A 158 -7.08 5.93 -8.64
C ALA A 158 -6.30 5.39 -7.44
N ILE A 159 -6.84 5.61 -6.24
CA ILE A 159 -6.34 5.09 -4.98
C ILE A 159 -7.38 4.15 -4.38
N ILE A 160 -6.96 2.93 -4.02
CA ILE A 160 -7.79 1.95 -3.35
C ILE A 160 -7.39 1.87 -1.89
N VAL A 161 -8.31 2.21 -0.99
CA VAL A 161 -8.13 2.12 0.45
C VAL A 161 -8.77 0.85 0.96
N ASN A 162 -7.96 -0.12 1.34
CA ASN A 162 -8.40 -1.34 1.98
C ASN A 162 -8.57 -1.07 3.48
N SER A 163 -9.78 -0.84 3.95
CA SER A 163 -10.06 -0.59 5.36
C SER A 163 -11.17 -1.49 5.87
N TRP A 164 -11.14 -1.73 7.16
CA TRP A 164 -12.16 -2.54 7.86
C TRP A 164 -12.63 -1.88 9.14
N VAL A 165 -11.75 -1.15 9.82
CA VAL A 165 -11.99 -0.59 11.16
C VAL A 165 -12.49 0.85 11.09
N ASP A 166 -13.11 1.31 12.19
CA ASP A 166 -13.68 2.65 12.36
C ASP A 166 -12.65 3.79 12.40
N CYS A 167 -11.37 3.48 12.61
CA CYS A 167 -10.27 4.46 12.62
C CYS A 167 -9.52 4.59 11.29
N HIS A 168 -9.89 3.84 10.26
CA HIS A 168 -9.27 3.90 8.92
C HIS A 168 -10.33 3.97 7.81
N PRO A 169 -10.05 4.69 6.72
CA PRO A 169 -9.01 5.72 6.60
C PRO A 169 -9.31 6.92 7.50
N ARG A 170 -8.27 7.69 7.83
CA ARG A 170 -8.48 9.01 8.44
C ARG A 170 -9.01 9.99 7.41
N THR A 171 -9.94 10.86 7.81
CA THR A 171 -10.48 11.91 6.93
C THR A 171 -9.40 12.91 6.52
N SER A 172 -8.46 13.21 7.42
CA SER A 172 -7.28 14.03 7.13
C SER A 172 -6.40 13.44 6.02
N ILE A 173 -6.27 12.11 5.96
CA ILE A 173 -5.47 11.45 4.91
C ILE A 173 -6.21 11.46 3.56
N ILE A 174 -7.54 11.30 3.55
CA ILE A 174 -8.35 11.47 2.33
C ILE A 174 -8.18 12.90 1.81
N SER A 175 -8.30 13.90 2.67
CA SER A 175 -8.12 15.31 2.29
C SER A 175 -6.69 15.58 1.77
N GLU A 176 -5.67 14.92 2.32
CA GLU A 176 -4.29 15.02 1.81
C GLU A 176 -4.16 14.40 0.41
N MET A 177 -4.76 13.23 0.18
CA MET A 177 -4.78 12.59 -1.15
C MET A 177 -5.44 13.50 -2.19
N GLU A 178 -6.61 14.06 -1.88
CA GLU A 178 -7.33 14.98 -2.77
C GLU A 178 -6.56 16.28 -3.04
N SER A 179 -5.92 16.83 -2.01
CA SER A 179 -5.10 18.04 -2.13
C SER A 179 -3.84 17.80 -2.96
N ALA A 180 -3.18 16.66 -2.76
CA ALA A 180 -1.99 16.29 -3.52
C ALA A 180 -2.30 15.96 -4.99
N LEU A 181 -3.47 15.35 -5.24
CA LEU A 181 -3.91 14.83 -6.53
C LEU A 181 -5.37 15.23 -6.81
N PRO A 182 -5.66 16.46 -7.25
CA PRO A 182 -7.04 16.97 -7.36
C PRO A 182 -7.97 16.22 -8.35
N LYS A 183 -7.41 15.31 -9.15
CA LYS A 183 -8.19 14.51 -10.13
C LYS A 183 -8.19 13.02 -9.79
N VAL A 184 -7.69 12.62 -8.62
CA VAL A 184 -7.65 11.23 -8.22
C VAL A 184 -9.04 10.72 -7.85
N ASP A 185 -9.38 9.53 -8.29
CA ASP A 185 -10.58 8.83 -7.81
C ASP A 185 -10.21 7.93 -6.62
N ILE A 186 -10.89 8.09 -5.49
CA ILE A 186 -10.66 7.32 -4.27
C ILE A 186 -11.76 6.27 -4.11
N PHE A 187 -11.38 5.03 -3.82
CA PHE A 187 -12.27 3.90 -3.56
C PHE A 187 -11.92 3.27 -2.21
N ILE A 188 -12.91 3.00 -1.37
CA ILE A 188 -12.71 2.53 0.02
C ILE A 188 -13.53 1.25 0.24
N THR A 189 -12.91 0.17 0.72
CA THR A 189 -13.61 -1.10 0.94
C THR A 189 -14.65 -1.03 2.06
N ASN A 190 -14.36 -0.29 3.11
CA ASN A 190 -15.30 0.01 4.19
C ASN A 190 -15.04 1.45 4.69
N PHE A 191 -15.99 2.34 4.47
CA PHE A 191 -15.87 3.74 4.86
C PHE A 191 -16.79 4.04 6.05
N TRP A 192 -16.24 3.86 7.25
CA TRP A 192 -17.00 4.04 8.49
C TRP A 192 -17.48 5.48 8.66
N GLN A 193 -18.79 5.68 8.67
CA GLN A 193 -19.45 6.99 8.78
C GLN A 193 -20.04 7.25 10.17
N GLY A 194 -19.92 6.29 11.08
CA GLY A 194 -20.38 6.40 12.47
C GLY A 194 -19.40 7.15 13.38
N ASP A 195 -19.60 6.99 14.69
CA ASP A 195 -18.71 7.55 15.70
C ASP A 195 -17.33 6.90 15.62
N ARG A 196 -16.29 7.70 15.75
CA ARG A 196 -14.89 7.27 15.71
C ARG A 196 -14.29 7.26 17.11
N PRO A 197 -13.27 6.42 17.37
CA PRO A 197 -12.59 6.39 18.66
C PRO A 197 -12.01 7.75 19.04
N SER A 198 -11.95 8.03 20.34
CA SER A 198 -11.32 9.25 20.85
C SER A 198 -9.87 9.39 20.38
N GLY A 199 -9.49 10.58 19.91
CA GLY A 199 -8.15 10.86 19.38
C GLY A 199 -7.91 10.41 17.93
N VAL A 200 -8.93 9.88 17.27
CA VAL A 200 -9.01 9.69 15.82
C VAL A 200 -9.81 10.85 15.23
N ASP A 201 -9.68 11.10 13.93
CA ASP A 201 -10.37 12.20 13.24
C ASP A 201 -11.88 12.24 13.54
N ASP A 202 -12.49 13.40 13.30
CA ASP A 202 -13.94 13.58 13.40
C ASP A 202 -14.72 12.64 12.48
N LYS A 203 -16.04 12.56 12.69
CA LYS A 203 -16.94 11.82 11.80
C LYS A 203 -16.75 12.24 10.35
N VAL A 204 -16.89 11.27 9.46
CA VAL A 204 -16.96 11.55 8.02
C VAL A 204 -18.13 12.48 7.73
N THR A 205 -17.85 13.61 7.13
CA THR A 205 -18.89 14.55 6.72
C THR A 205 -19.56 14.08 5.42
N PRO A 206 -20.79 14.52 5.13
CA PRO A 206 -21.43 14.25 3.84
C PRO A 206 -20.59 14.70 2.64
N LYS A 207 -19.82 15.78 2.77
CA LYS A 207 -18.91 16.28 1.74
C LYS A 207 -17.78 15.29 1.47
N GLU A 208 -17.14 14.77 2.52
CA GLU A 208 -16.06 13.77 2.40
C GLU A 208 -16.60 12.45 1.85
N ALA A 209 -17.79 12.01 2.28
CA ALA A 209 -18.40 10.83 1.70
C ALA A 209 -18.74 11.01 0.21
N ALA A 210 -19.13 12.21 -0.21
CA ALA A 210 -19.44 12.52 -1.60
C ALA A 210 -18.19 12.63 -2.49
N SER A 211 -17.02 12.92 -1.92
CA SER A 211 -15.75 13.00 -2.67
C SER A 211 -15.20 11.63 -3.05
N VAL A 212 -15.57 10.58 -2.31
CA VAL A 212 -15.14 9.22 -2.58
C VAL A 212 -15.94 8.61 -3.73
N LYS A 213 -15.25 8.07 -4.72
CA LYS A 213 -15.86 7.55 -5.96
C LYS A 213 -16.71 6.30 -5.76
N GLY A 214 -16.34 5.46 -4.80
CA GLY A 214 -17.07 4.26 -4.42
C GLY A 214 -16.59 3.71 -3.09
N TYR A 215 -17.50 3.18 -2.28
CA TYR A 215 -17.20 2.63 -0.97
C TYR A 215 -18.17 1.50 -0.58
N ASP A 216 -17.85 0.80 0.51
CA ASP A 216 -18.59 -0.31 1.10
C ASP A 216 -18.81 -1.48 0.14
N GLY A 217 -17.78 -2.28 0.00
CA GLY A 217 -17.78 -3.50 -0.80
C GLY A 217 -16.39 -3.90 -1.28
N ASN A 218 -16.32 -4.98 -2.01
CA ASN A 218 -15.06 -5.38 -2.62
C ASN A 218 -14.76 -4.46 -3.81
N ILE A 219 -13.49 -4.17 -4.01
CA ILE A 219 -13.02 -3.33 -5.12
C ILE A 219 -12.15 -4.17 -6.04
N VAL A 220 -12.54 -4.25 -7.30
CA VAL A 220 -11.85 -5.02 -8.33
C VAL A 220 -11.28 -4.06 -9.36
N VAL A 221 -9.99 -4.11 -9.59
CA VAL A 221 -9.34 -3.43 -10.72
C VAL A 221 -9.31 -4.41 -11.89
N ARG A 222 -10.10 -4.13 -12.93
CA ARG A 222 -10.17 -4.95 -14.14
C ARG A 222 -9.40 -4.27 -15.26
N VAL A 223 -8.24 -4.80 -15.57
CA VAL A 223 -7.43 -4.33 -16.70
C VAL A 223 -7.86 -5.10 -17.95
N VAL A 224 -8.07 -4.39 -19.06
CA VAL A 224 -8.42 -5.03 -20.34
C VAL A 224 -7.16 -5.52 -21.06
N ASP A 225 -7.36 -6.38 -22.05
CA ASP A 225 -6.27 -6.97 -22.81
C ASP A 225 -5.32 -5.91 -23.37
N GLY A 226 -4.01 -6.13 -23.16
CA GLY A 226 -2.96 -5.21 -23.56
C GLY A 226 -2.68 -4.06 -22.59
N GLY A 227 -3.40 -3.96 -21.46
CA GLY A 227 -3.09 -2.98 -20.42
C GLY A 227 -3.40 -1.52 -20.76
N ASN A 228 -4.08 -1.24 -21.88
CA ASN A 228 -4.32 0.13 -22.35
C ASN A 228 -5.47 0.84 -21.61
N LYS A 229 -6.41 0.08 -21.08
CA LYS A 229 -7.57 0.59 -20.35
C LYS A 229 -7.86 -0.29 -19.15
N TYR A 230 -8.50 0.30 -18.15
CA TYR A 230 -8.97 -0.46 -16.99
C TYR A 230 -10.27 0.12 -16.42
N TYR A 231 -10.93 -0.67 -15.61
CA TYR A 231 -12.14 -0.31 -14.89
C TYR A 231 -11.96 -0.61 -13.41
N ILE A 232 -12.63 0.14 -12.56
CA ILE A 232 -12.72 -0.14 -11.14
C ILE A 232 -14.17 -0.49 -10.83
N VAL A 233 -14.37 -1.71 -10.34
CA VAL A 233 -15.69 -2.26 -10.05
C VAL A 233 -15.85 -2.38 -8.54
N THR A 234 -16.88 -1.76 -8.01
CA THR A 234 -17.29 -1.94 -6.61
C THR A 234 -18.41 -2.96 -6.57
N THR A 235 -18.27 -4.00 -5.73
CA THR A 235 -19.29 -5.04 -5.58
C THR A 235 -19.78 -5.10 -4.14
N SER A 236 -21.02 -5.53 -3.95
CA SER A 236 -21.56 -5.95 -2.66
C SER A 236 -21.42 -7.45 -2.53
N ASP A 237 -21.09 -7.94 -1.35
CA ASP A 237 -21.11 -9.36 -1.00
C ASP A 237 -22.09 -9.69 0.14
N SER A 238 -22.97 -8.75 0.48
CA SER A 238 -23.95 -8.90 1.56
C SER A 238 -24.85 -10.15 1.42
N ASP A 239 -24.98 -10.64 0.20
CA ASP A 239 -25.71 -11.86 -0.15
C ASP A 239 -24.80 -13.02 -0.64
N GLY A 240 -23.49 -12.87 -0.54
CA GLY A 240 -22.49 -13.83 -1.03
C GLY A 240 -22.38 -13.94 -2.56
N LYS A 241 -23.06 -13.06 -3.31
CA LYS A 241 -23.12 -13.14 -4.78
C LYS A 241 -22.20 -12.17 -5.51
N MET A 242 -21.45 -11.36 -4.80
CA MET A 242 -20.55 -10.35 -5.42
C MET A 242 -21.29 -9.46 -6.44
N THR A 243 -22.47 -8.99 -6.08
CA THR A 243 -23.30 -8.15 -6.99
C THR A 243 -22.60 -6.84 -7.30
N VAL A 244 -22.51 -6.49 -8.58
CA VAL A 244 -21.89 -5.23 -9.03
C VAL A 244 -22.73 -4.04 -8.57
N LYS A 245 -22.16 -3.16 -7.77
CA LYS A 245 -22.77 -1.89 -7.33
C LYS A 245 -22.46 -0.76 -8.30
N LYS A 246 -21.20 -0.68 -8.76
CA LYS A 246 -20.73 0.42 -9.61
C LYS A 246 -19.57 -0.03 -10.48
N VAL A 247 -19.56 0.48 -11.71
CA VAL A 247 -18.42 0.38 -12.62
C VAL A 247 -17.93 1.80 -12.91
N SER A 248 -16.68 2.09 -12.62
CA SER A 248 -16.01 3.37 -12.91
C SER A 248 -14.97 3.17 -14.02
N GLY A 249 -14.85 4.13 -14.90
CA GLY A 249 -14.02 4.07 -16.10
C GLY A 249 -14.84 4.03 -17.40
N PRO A 250 -14.23 3.71 -18.57
CA PRO A 250 -12.83 3.28 -18.67
C PRO A 250 -11.83 4.38 -18.31
N TYR A 251 -10.79 4.01 -17.58
CA TYR A 251 -9.58 4.81 -17.44
C TYR A 251 -8.60 4.41 -18.54
N THR A 252 -7.80 5.36 -19.01
CA THR A 252 -6.74 5.08 -19.98
C THR A 252 -5.40 5.02 -19.27
N SER A 253 -4.65 3.92 -19.49
CA SER A 253 -3.28 3.78 -18.99
C SER A 253 -2.32 4.69 -19.77
N ARG A 254 -1.32 5.23 -19.09
CA ARG A 254 -0.42 6.28 -19.60
C ARG A 254 0.91 5.72 -20.14
#